data_8ef5e6807e11dca21643ea41780f55e5
#
_entry.id   8ef5e6807e11dca21643ea41780f55e5
#
_cell.length_a   1.000
_cell.length_b   1.000
_cell.length_c   1.000
_cell.angle_alpha   90.00
_cell.angle_beta   90.00
_cell.angle_gamma   90.00
#
_symmetry.space_group_name_H-M   'P 1'
#
loop_
_entity.id
_entity.type
_entity.pdbx_description
1 polymer ?
#
loop_
_entity_poly.entity_id
_entity_poly.type
_entity_poly.pdbx_seq_one_letter_code
_entity_poly.pdbx_strand_id
1 'polypeptide(L)'
;MDCDKKISYFCCTLKIFIVKHICILVNSFTNIGSVDIPRRAFLSVNSYLAERGEPPLFKVEVAGASKSILMDNGMCTIYPDVLIKDLKKTDLIIIPAFDNDFRKSLAESKEAIPWIVKQYEQGAEIASLCIGAFLLASTGLLNQKSCSTHWKAATDVARLFPEVNLVAEKVITD
;
A
#
# COMPACT_ATOMS: atom_id res chain seq x y z
N MET A 1 -62.66 -22.97 -10.90
CA MET A 1 -61.41 -23.28 -11.60
C MET A 1 -60.51 -22.06 -11.51
N ASP A 2 -59.87 -21.94 -10.37
CA ASP A 2 -58.93 -20.84 -10.09
C ASP A 2 -57.52 -21.27 -10.44
N CYS A 3 -56.95 -20.53 -11.34
CA CYS A 3 -55.57 -20.75 -11.79
C CYS A 3 -54.70 -19.64 -11.18
N ASP A 4 -54.27 -19.85 -9.91
CA ASP A 4 -53.31 -18.99 -9.22
C ASP A 4 -51.94 -19.15 -9.84
N LYS A 5 -51.59 -18.27 -10.77
CA LYS A 5 -50.22 -18.10 -11.25
C LYS A 5 -49.40 -17.36 -10.18
N LYS A 6 -48.70 -18.11 -9.31
CA LYS A 6 -47.63 -17.58 -8.50
C LYS A 6 -46.49 -17.10 -9.42
N ILE A 7 -46.42 -15.78 -9.65
CA ILE A 7 -45.24 -15.16 -10.25
C ILE A 7 -44.18 -15.07 -9.16
N SER A 8 -43.23 -15.99 -9.21
CA SER A 8 -42.03 -15.93 -8.39
C SER A 8 -41.10 -14.83 -8.94
N TYR A 9 -41.10 -13.67 -8.26
CA TYR A 9 -40.11 -12.63 -8.51
C TYR A 9 -38.73 -13.13 -8.00
N PHE A 10 -37.91 -13.63 -8.89
CA PHE A 10 -36.50 -13.87 -8.64
C PHE A 10 -35.82 -12.49 -8.55
N CYS A 11 -35.84 -11.89 -7.37
CA CYS A 11 -35.05 -10.70 -7.07
C CYS A 11 -33.58 -11.14 -7.01
N CYS A 12 -32.94 -11.23 -8.18
CA CYS A 12 -31.48 -11.41 -8.27
C CYS A 12 -30.84 -10.12 -7.78
N THR A 13 -30.58 -10.04 -6.48
CA THR A 13 -29.76 -8.96 -5.91
C THR A 13 -28.35 -9.15 -6.48
N LEU A 14 -28.04 -8.46 -7.56
CA LEU A 14 -26.66 -8.38 -8.08
C LEU A 14 -25.81 -7.77 -6.95
N LYS A 15 -25.12 -8.61 -6.18
CA LYS A 15 -24.07 -8.14 -5.28
C LYS A 15 -22.92 -7.66 -6.17
N ILE A 16 -22.81 -6.35 -6.34
CA ILE A 16 -21.64 -5.75 -6.98
C ILE A 16 -20.50 -5.92 -6.00
N PHE A 17 -19.62 -6.87 -6.27
CA PHE A 17 -18.37 -7.03 -5.53
C PHE A 17 -17.35 -6.02 -6.07
N ILE A 18 -17.02 -5.03 -5.25
CA ILE A 18 -15.96 -4.07 -5.59
C ILE A 18 -14.65 -4.68 -5.13
N VAL A 19 -13.82 -5.08 -6.07
CA VAL A 19 -12.45 -5.55 -5.79
C VAL A 19 -11.57 -4.31 -5.51
N LYS A 20 -11.01 -4.25 -4.30
CA LYS A 20 -10.07 -3.20 -3.92
C LYS A 20 -8.67 -3.50 -4.43
N HIS A 21 -8.05 -2.52 -5.04
CA HIS A 21 -6.69 -2.61 -5.54
C HIS A 21 -5.69 -2.15 -4.49
N ILE A 22 -4.78 -3.05 -4.08
CA ILE A 22 -3.73 -2.82 -3.11
C ILE A 22 -2.39 -2.77 -3.84
N CYS A 23 -1.71 -1.65 -3.77
CA CYS A 23 -0.40 -1.42 -4.36
C CYS A 23 0.67 -1.42 -3.27
N ILE A 24 1.66 -2.32 -3.35
CA ILE A 24 2.81 -2.33 -2.45
C ILE A 24 4.00 -1.78 -3.22
N LEU A 25 4.51 -0.63 -2.78
CA LEU A 25 5.60 0.08 -3.45
C LEU A 25 6.95 -0.52 -3.10
N VAL A 26 7.83 -0.72 -4.08
CA VAL A 26 9.19 -1.25 -3.85
C VAL A 26 10.27 -0.45 -4.55
N ASN A 27 11.43 -0.36 -3.90
CA ASN A 27 12.70 0.11 -4.44
C ASN A 27 13.85 -0.80 -3.96
N SER A 28 15.10 -0.54 -4.33
CA SER A 28 16.25 -1.38 -3.97
C SER A 28 16.57 -1.43 -2.47
N PHE A 29 16.09 -0.45 -1.69
CA PHE A 29 16.28 -0.36 -0.23
C PHE A 29 15.09 -0.91 0.55
N THR A 30 14.09 -1.46 -0.11
CA THR A 30 12.89 -1.98 0.56
C THR A 30 13.23 -3.28 1.30
N ASN A 31 12.82 -3.37 2.55
CA ASN A 31 12.91 -4.61 3.34
C ASN A 31 11.87 -5.63 2.83
N ILE A 32 12.34 -6.79 2.39
CA ILE A 32 11.49 -7.82 1.75
C ILE A 32 10.38 -8.33 2.69
N GLY A 33 10.64 -8.43 3.98
CA GLY A 33 9.63 -8.86 4.96
C GLY A 33 8.44 -7.90 5.04
N SER A 34 8.71 -6.59 4.88
CA SER A 34 7.66 -5.56 4.87
C SER A 34 6.87 -5.50 3.56
N VAL A 35 7.29 -6.23 2.52
CA VAL A 35 6.52 -6.48 1.30
C VAL A 35 5.69 -7.77 1.41
N ASP A 36 6.34 -8.86 1.81
CA ASP A 36 5.72 -10.20 1.81
C ASP A 36 4.60 -10.32 2.86
N ILE A 37 4.81 -9.78 4.07
CA ILE A 37 3.82 -9.88 5.16
C ILE A 37 2.48 -9.25 4.78
N PRO A 38 2.39 -7.97 4.40
CA PRO A 38 1.11 -7.38 4.02
C PRO A 38 0.53 -8.02 2.76
N ARG A 39 1.36 -8.39 1.78
CA ARG A 39 0.92 -9.09 0.58
C ARG A 39 0.21 -10.39 0.92
N ARG A 40 0.81 -11.22 1.76
CA ARG A 40 0.20 -12.47 2.22
C ARG A 40 -1.07 -12.25 3.03
N ALA A 41 -1.12 -11.22 3.86
CA ALA A 41 -2.30 -10.90 4.65
C ALA A 41 -3.52 -10.66 3.75
N PHE A 42 -3.42 -9.83 2.72
CA PHE A 42 -4.52 -9.58 1.79
C PHE A 42 -4.84 -10.80 0.91
N LEU A 43 -3.83 -11.54 0.45
CA LEU A 43 -4.04 -12.74 -0.37
C LEU A 43 -4.67 -13.88 0.45
N SER A 44 -4.39 -14.01 1.74
CA SER A 44 -5.02 -15.02 2.60
C SER A 44 -6.52 -14.79 2.77
N VAL A 45 -6.96 -13.51 2.77
CA VAL A 45 -8.39 -13.19 2.73
C VAL A 45 -9.04 -13.70 1.45
N ASN A 46 -8.39 -13.50 0.30
CA ASN A 46 -8.90 -14.02 -0.97
C ASN A 46 -8.96 -15.55 -0.98
N SER A 47 -7.95 -16.22 -0.42
CA SER A 47 -7.94 -17.69 -0.29
C SER A 47 -9.10 -18.20 0.58
N TYR A 48 -9.32 -17.54 1.72
CA TYR A 48 -10.45 -17.86 2.60
C TYR A 48 -11.81 -17.69 1.90
N LEU A 49 -11.97 -16.61 1.13
CA LEU A 49 -13.20 -16.37 0.36
C LEU A 49 -13.39 -17.43 -0.73
N ALA A 50 -12.31 -17.81 -1.42
CA ALA A 50 -12.35 -18.84 -2.47
C ALA A 50 -12.80 -20.21 -1.92
N GLU A 51 -12.36 -20.60 -0.72
CA GLU A 51 -12.83 -21.84 -0.04
C GLU A 51 -14.34 -21.82 0.22
N ARG A 52 -14.95 -20.63 0.28
CA ARG A 52 -16.40 -20.43 0.48
C ARG A 52 -17.16 -20.23 -0.83
N GLY A 53 -16.48 -20.32 -1.97
CA GLY A 53 -17.08 -20.03 -3.28
C GLY A 53 -17.40 -18.53 -3.50
N GLU A 54 -16.76 -17.64 -2.72
CA GLU A 54 -16.94 -16.20 -2.81
C GLU A 54 -15.85 -15.57 -3.70
N PRO A 55 -16.14 -14.48 -4.43
CA PRO A 55 -15.15 -13.81 -5.27
C PRO A 55 -14.09 -13.10 -4.41
N PRO A 56 -12.90 -12.83 -4.97
CA PRO A 56 -11.83 -12.11 -4.28
C PRO A 56 -12.24 -10.67 -3.95
N LEU A 57 -11.80 -10.16 -2.80
CA LEU A 57 -11.96 -8.76 -2.39
C LEU A 57 -10.78 -7.88 -2.79
N PHE A 58 -9.59 -8.46 -2.95
CA PHE A 58 -8.36 -7.71 -3.16
C PHE A 58 -7.64 -8.15 -4.44
N LYS A 59 -7.24 -7.16 -5.25
CA LYS A 59 -6.19 -7.31 -6.24
C LYS A 59 -4.92 -6.73 -5.63
N VAL A 60 -3.89 -7.55 -5.37
CA VAL A 60 -2.65 -7.11 -4.74
C VAL A 60 -1.53 -7.14 -5.75
N GLU A 61 -0.92 -5.98 -6.01
CA GLU A 61 0.19 -5.83 -6.94
C GLU A 61 1.38 -5.16 -6.25
N VAL A 62 2.58 -5.63 -6.57
CA VAL A 62 3.83 -4.98 -6.22
C VAL A 62 4.17 -4.00 -7.34
N ALA A 63 4.41 -2.73 -7.00
CA ALA A 63 4.71 -1.68 -7.97
C ALA A 63 6.12 -1.10 -7.75
N GLY A 64 6.82 -0.87 -8.84
CA GLY A 64 8.17 -0.30 -8.82
C GLY A 64 8.42 0.68 -9.97
N ALA A 65 9.51 1.44 -9.89
CA ALA A 65 9.92 2.34 -10.96
C ALA A 65 10.58 1.60 -12.14
N SER A 66 11.14 0.41 -11.88
CA SER A 66 11.88 -0.42 -12.85
C SER A 66 11.28 -1.81 -12.99
N LYS A 67 11.52 -2.47 -14.12
CA LYS A 67 11.05 -3.85 -14.40
C LYS A 67 11.70 -4.92 -13.53
N SER A 68 12.89 -4.64 -12.99
CA SER A 68 13.61 -5.50 -12.05
C SER A 68 14.30 -4.63 -11.01
N ILE A 69 14.26 -5.04 -9.76
CA ILE A 69 14.81 -4.31 -8.62
C ILE A 69 15.64 -5.29 -7.82
N LEU A 70 16.94 -5.02 -7.75
CA LEU A 70 17.88 -5.78 -6.93
C LEU A 70 17.76 -5.28 -5.49
N MET A 71 17.48 -6.19 -4.56
CA MET A 71 17.20 -5.88 -3.17
C MET A 71 18.17 -6.61 -2.24
N ASP A 72 18.23 -6.14 -0.99
CA ASP A 72 18.96 -6.77 0.10
C ASP A 72 20.42 -7.05 -0.29
N ASN A 73 21.12 -5.99 -0.73
CA ASN A 73 22.52 -6.04 -1.18
C ASN A 73 22.81 -7.11 -2.23
N GLY A 74 21.84 -7.40 -3.08
CA GLY A 74 22.00 -8.38 -4.17
C GLY A 74 21.53 -9.79 -3.83
N MET A 75 20.94 -10.01 -2.65
CA MET A 75 20.46 -11.33 -2.26
C MET A 75 19.26 -11.78 -3.09
N CYS A 76 18.38 -10.86 -3.51
CA CYS A 76 17.23 -11.19 -4.33
C CYS A 76 16.91 -10.12 -5.37
N THR A 77 16.21 -10.53 -6.42
CA THR A 77 15.66 -9.62 -7.43
C THR A 77 14.15 -9.75 -7.42
N ILE A 78 13.46 -8.63 -7.27
CA ILE A 78 12.01 -8.56 -7.45
C ILE A 78 11.71 -8.06 -8.87
N TYR A 79 10.72 -8.69 -9.49
CA TYR A 79 10.08 -8.23 -10.70
C TYR A 79 8.71 -7.68 -10.31
N PRO A 80 8.53 -6.34 -10.24
CA PRO A 80 7.25 -5.76 -9.91
C PRO A 80 6.15 -6.19 -10.90
N ASP A 81 4.95 -6.42 -10.39
CA ASP A 81 3.79 -6.77 -11.21
C ASP A 81 3.40 -5.64 -12.18
N VAL A 82 3.66 -4.38 -11.74
CA VAL A 82 3.32 -3.17 -12.51
C VAL A 82 4.35 -2.06 -12.27
N LEU A 83 4.58 -1.23 -13.29
CA LEU A 83 5.36 0.00 -13.13
C LEU A 83 4.46 1.12 -12.60
N ILE A 84 4.97 1.93 -11.66
CA ILE A 84 4.22 3.06 -11.08
C ILE A 84 3.66 4.02 -12.14
N LYS A 85 4.40 4.24 -13.23
CA LYS A 85 3.98 5.10 -14.35
C LYS A 85 2.79 4.55 -15.13
N ASP A 86 2.59 3.23 -15.13
CA ASP A 86 1.53 2.54 -15.88
C ASP A 86 0.28 2.33 -15.00
N LEU A 87 0.41 2.46 -13.67
CA LEU A 87 -0.68 2.31 -12.72
C LEU A 87 -1.50 3.61 -12.62
N LYS A 88 -2.71 3.59 -13.21
CA LYS A 88 -3.58 4.77 -13.30
C LYS A 88 -4.27 5.10 -11.98
N LYS A 89 -4.74 4.08 -11.24
CA LYS A 89 -5.48 4.24 -10.00
C LYS A 89 -5.28 3.03 -9.08
N THR A 90 -5.20 3.29 -7.78
CA THR A 90 -5.24 2.26 -6.73
C THR A 90 -6.14 2.71 -5.59
N ASP A 91 -6.59 1.79 -4.73
CA ASP A 91 -7.40 2.11 -3.55
C ASP A 91 -6.53 2.28 -2.31
N LEU A 92 -5.43 1.51 -2.21
CA LEU A 92 -4.49 1.59 -1.11
C LEU A 92 -3.05 1.49 -1.61
N ILE A 93 -2.18 2.38 -1.13
CA ILE A 93 -0.73 2.29 -1.29
C ILE A 93 -0.13 1.87 0.04
N ILE A 94 0.65 0.79 0.03
CA ILE A 94 1.50 0.40 1.14
C ILE A 94 2.93 0.81 0.83
N ILE A 95 3.51 1.64 1.67
CA ILE A 95 4.92 2.03 1.63
C ILE A 95 5.66 1.17 2.65
N PRO A 96 6.43 0.15 2.21
CA PRO A 96 7.14 -0.76 3.11
C PRO A 96 8.25 -0.06 3.90
N ALA A 97 8.79 -0.77 4.89
CA ALA A 97 10.00 -0.35 5.56
C ALA A 97 11.19 -0.38 4.59
N PHE A 98 12.10 0.57 4.77
CA PHE A 98 13.37 0.61 4.06
C PHE A 98 14.49 0.10 4.97
N ASP A 99 15.60 -0.29 4.36
CA ASP A 99 16.84 -0.52 5.08
C ASP A 99 17.45 0.78 5.63
N ASN A 100 18.50 0.69 6.42
CA ASN A 100 19.03 1.78 7.25
C ASN A 100 19.45 3.07 6.49
N ASP A 101 19.60 3.05 5.15
CA ASP A 101 19.95 4.23 4.37
C ASP A 101 18.72 4.89 3.74
N PHE A 102 17.89 5.53 4.60
CA PHE A 102 16.68 6.22 4.14
C PHE A 102 16.95 7.35 3.13
N ARG A 103 18.15 7.97 3.15
CA ARG A 103 18.48 9.06 2.21
C ARG A 103 18.62 8.55 0.79
N LYS A 104 19.31 7.41 0.62
CA LYS A 104 19.40 6.77 -0.69
C LYS A 104 18.05 6.24 -1.15
N SER A 105 17.29 5.62 -0.23
CA SER A 105 15.93 5.17 -0.52
C SER A 105 15.02 6.30 -1.01
N LEU A 106 15.06 7.47 -0.36
CA LEU A 106 14.32 8.65 -0.80
C LEU A 106 14.80 9.13 -2.19
N ALA A 107 16.11 9.10 -2.44
CA ALA A 107 16.66 9.50 -3.74
C ALA A 107 16.18 8.60 -4.88
N GLU A 108 16.09 7.30 -4.67
CA GLU A 108 15.51 6.36 -5.64
C GLU A 108 13.98 6.49 -5.77
N SER A 109 13.31 6.95 -4.72
CA SER A 109 11.85 7.09 -4.69
C SER A 109 11.34 8.41 -5.26
N LYS A 110 12.20 9.26 -5.84
CA LYS A 110 11.81 10.59 -6.35
C LYS A 110 10.64 10.56 -7.34
N GLU A 111 10.59 9.56 -8.21
CA GLU A 111 9.50 9.39 -9.16
C GLU A 111 8.20 8.93 -8.50
N ALA A 112 8.30 8.22 -7.36
CA ALA A 112 7.14 7.76 -6.62
C ALA A 112 6.44 8.89 -5.85
N ILE A 113 7.16 9.92 -5.40
CA ILE A 113 6.59 11.02 -4.61
C ILE A 113 5.40 11.69 -5.32
N PRO A 114 5.54 12.25 -6.54
CA PRO A 114 4.43 12.89 -7.24
C PRO A 114 3.32 11.89 -7.60
N TRP A 115 3.68 10.62 -7.84
CA TRP A 115 2.69 9.59 -8.10
C TRP A 115 1.85 9.27 -6.85
N ILE A 116 2.48 9.15 -5.66
CA ILE A 116 1.76 8.95 -4.38
C ILE A 116 0.77 10.09 -4.14
N VAL A 117 1.22 11.34 -4.29
CA VAL A 117 0.36 12.53 -4.12
C VAL A 117 -0.83 12.46 -5.06
N LYS A 118 -0.60 12.18 -6.34
CA LYS A 118 -1.67 12.06 -7.33
C LYS A 118 -2.68 10.95 -6.98
N GLN A 119 -2.22 9.79 -6.52
CA GLN A 119 -3.10 8.69 -6.12
C GLN A 119 -3.93 9.08 -4.88
N TYR A 120 -3.33 9.76 -3.91
CA TYR A 120 -4.03 10.28 -2.74
C TYR A 120 -5.13 11.27 -3.13
N GLU A 121 -4.84 12.22 -4.03
CA GLU A 121 -5.81 13.18 -4.55
C GLU A 121 -6.96 12.49 -5.32
N GLN A 122 -6.72 11.30 -5.88
CA GLN A 122 -7.71 10.45 -6.54
C GLN A 122 -8.50 9.55 -5.57
N GLY A 123 -8.24 9.67 -4.25
CA GLY A 123 -8.96 8.97 -3.19
C GLY A 123 -8.30 7.66 -2.74
N ALA A 124 -7.02 7.41 -3.05
CA ALA A 124 -6.28 6.30 -2.48
C ALA A 124 -5.95 6.57 -1.01
N GLU A 125 -6.09 5.55 -0.17
CA GLU A 125 -5.53 5.53 1.18
C GLU A 125 -4.03 5.22 1.11
N ILE A 126 -3.26 5.66 2.12
CA ILE A 126 -1.82 5.40 2.18
C ILE A 126 -1.46 4.88 3.57
N ALA A 127 -0.79 3.73 3.60
CA ALA A 127 -0.22 3.16 4.81
C ALA A 127 1.31 3.09 4.68
N SER A 128 2.03 3.66 5.64
CA SER A 128 3.49 3.52 5.71
C SER A 128 3.89 2.60 6.87
N LEU A 129 4.85 1.75 6.63
CA LEU A 129 5.36 0.80 7.60
C LEU A 129 6.74 1.24 8.11
N CYS A 130 6.87 1.39 9.43
CA CYS A 130 8.15 1.62 10.09
C CYS A 130 8.89 2.86 9.50
N ILE A 131 10.09 2.68 8.93
CA ILE A 131 10.89 3.74 8.29
C ILE A 131 10.27 4.22 6.96
N GLY A 132 9.33 3.50 6.37
CA GLY A 132 8.55 3.96 5.20
C GLY A 132 7.86 5.31 5.41
N ALA A 133 7.65 5.72 6.66
CA ALA A 133 7.14 7.03 7.03
C ALA A 133 7.98 8.20 6.48
N PHE A 134 9.29 8.01 6.23
CA PHE A 134 10.14 9.04 5.58
C PHE A 134 9.66 9.35 4.15
N LEU A 135 9.33 8.33 3.36
CA LEU A 135 8.84 8.56 2.02
C LEU A 135 7.46 9.24 2.05
N LEU A 136 6.59 8.82 2.95
CA LEU A 136 5.29 9.47 3.11
C LEU A 136 5.42 10.91 3.60
N ALA A 137 6.30 11.20 4.56
CA ALA A 137 6.58 12.56 5.01
C ALA A 137 7.15 13.45 3.88
N SER A 138 8.00 12.88 3.00
CA SER A 138 8.58 13.63 1.88
C SER A 138 7.56 14.04 0.82
N THR A 139 6.36 13.46 0.81
CA THR A 139 5.25 13.89 -0.06
C THR A 139 4.55 15.15 0.42
N GLY A 140 4.76 15.57 1.69
CA GLY A 140 4.01 16.64 2.35
C GLY A 140 2.63 16.22 2.86
N LEU A 141 2.15 15.02 2.56
CA LEU A 141 0.81 14.55 2.96
C LEU A 141 0.66 14.34 4.47
N LEU A 142 1.78 14.26 5.21
CA LEU A 142 1.79 14.17 6.67
C LEU A 142 1.88 15.52 7.39
N ASN A 143 2.00 16.64 6.69
CA ASN A 143 2.05 17.96 7.31
C ASN A 143 0.81 18.17 8.19
N GLN A 144 1.03 18.55 9.45
CA GLN A 144 0.02 18.75 10.50
C GLN A 144 -0.76 17.48 10.89
N LYS A 145 -0.32 16.30 10.46
CA LYS A 145 -0.92 15.01 10.84
C LYS A 145 -0.04 14.25 11.81
N SER A 146 -0.68 13.44 12.66
CA SER A 146 0.04 12.53 13.55
C SER A 146 0.70 11.40 12.75
N CYS A 147 1.96 11.11 13.06
CA CYS A 147 2.71 10.03 12.43
C CYS A 147 3.58 9.32 13.46
N SER A 148 3.67 8.00 13.37
CA SER A 148 4.67 7.20 14.07
C SER A 148 5.71 6.67 13.09
N THR A 149 6.90 6.37 13.60
CA THR A 149 7.97 5.74 12.82
C THR A 149 8.81 4.84 13.74
N HIS A 150 9.77 4.14 13.17
CA HIS A 150 10.70 3.36 13.99
C HIS A 150 11.47 4.29 14.95
N TRP A 151 11.59 3.91 16.23
CA TRP A 151 12.17 4.74 17.29
C TRP A 151 13.58 5.27 16.97
N LYS A 152 14.44 4.46 16.27
CA LYS A 152 15.77 4.88 15.83
C LYS A 152 15.74 6.02 14.82
N ALA A 153 14.65 6.14 14.08
CA ALA A 153 14.46 7.13 13.01
C ALA A 153 13.71 8.38 13.48
N ALA A 154 13.14 8.37 14.68
CA ALA A 154 12.29 9.42 15.19
C ALA A 154 12.97 10.81 15.19
N THR A 155 14.23 10.89 15.65
CA THR A 155 15.00 12.14 15.66
C THR A 155 15.24 12.71 14.27
N ASP A 156 15.51 11.84 13.28
CA ASP A 156 15.72 12.27 11.89
C ASP A 156 14.41 12.72 11.23
N VAL A 157 13.28 12.03 11.49
CA VAL A 157 11.96 12.46 11.00
C VAL A 157 11.61 13.83 11.57
N ALA A 158 11.71 14.02 12.88
CA ALA A 158 11.40 15.31 13.51
C ALA A 158 12.27 16.47 12.98
N ARG A 159 13.54 16.20 12.67
CA ARG A 159 14.46 17.18 12.13
C ARG A 159 14.21 17.53 10.67
N LEU A 160 13.90 16.54 9.83
CA LEU A 160 13.75 16.69 8.38
C LEU A 160 12.34 17.13 7.99
N PHE A 161 11.34 16.77 8.79
CA PHE A 161 9.93 17.05 8.55
C PHE A 161 9.29 17.72 9.78
N PRO A 162 9.69 18.96 10.12
CA PRO A 162 9.23 19.62 11.34
C PRO A 162 7.73 19.92 11.38
N GLU A 163 7.06 19.86 10.23
CA GLU A 163 5.60 20.05 10.13
C GLU A 163 4.80 18.77 10.44
N VAL A 164 5.46 17.62 10.57
CA VAL A 164 4.83 16.34 10.93
C VAL A 164 4.69 16.27 12.45
N ASN A 165 3.49 15.98 12.94
CA ASN A 165 3.26 15.73 14.36
C ASN A 165 3.70 14.32 14.73
N LEU A 166 5.00 14.16 15.06
CA LEU A 166 5.58 12.86 15.38
C LEU A 166 5.16 12.40 16.79
N VAL A 167 4.50 11.23 16.88
CA VAL A 167 4.08 10.56 18.13
C VAL A 167 4.85 9.24 18.26
N ALA A 168 6.12 9.35 18.67
CA ALA A 168 7.07 8.25 18.65
C ALA A 168 6.72 7.09 19.60
N GLU A 169 5.87 7.34 20.60
CA GLU A 169 5.38 6.35 21.57
C GLU A 169 4.23 5.49 21.04
N LYS A 170 3.61 5.87 19.92
CA LYS A 170 2.54 5.09 19.30
C LYS A 170 3.09 4.11 18.26
N VAL A 171 2.43 2.97 18.18
CA VAL A 171 2.72 1.96 17.14
C VAL A 171 1.94 2.24 15.86
N ILE A 172 0.71 2.73 16.00
CA ILE A 172 -0.20 3.04 14.89
C ILE A 172 -0.74 4.45 15.07
N THR A 173 -0.81 5.18 13.98
CA THR A 173 -1.46 6.49 13.85
C THR A 173 -2.33 6.51 12.61
N ASP A 174 -3.34 7.33 12.60
CA ASP A 174 -4.30 7.62 11.53
C ASP A 174 -4.39 9.11 11.21
#